data_e94008af57c083da968b6073ae006c66
#
_entry.id   e94008af57c083da968b6073ae006c66
#
_cell.length_a   1.000
_cell.length_b   1.000
_cell.length_c   1.000
_cell.angle_alpha   90.00
_cell.angle_beta   90.00
_cell.angle_gamma   90.00
#
_symmetry.space_group_name_H-M   'P 1'
#
loop_
_entity.id
_entity.type
_entity.pdbx_description
1 polymer ?
#
loop_
_entity_poly.entity_id
_entity_poly.type
_entity_poly.pdbx_seq_one_letter_code
_entity_poly.pdbx_strand_id
1 'polypeptide(L)'
;MFKNILITISAIAFVFNSIAFADIKFWTTETQPARMAKQEEMAKAFEAKTGIGVEVIPIDEKDLGTRATAAAAAGDLPDVIYHTLQYVLPWAEAGILDVDANNDIVNSLGKKTFAPGALKMAKKGGKIAAVPVDGWTQMVVYRKDLFKAAGLEPPTTYANIEKAIDALSSNDMFGFVAATKTDENFMSQVLEHVMLANGVNIVKKGGTKKQGRALKNYLQFYKKLAKASPPGELYWKQSRELYFAG
;
A
#
# COMPACT_ATOMS: atom_id res chain seq x y z
N MET A 1 -84.49 -13.36 -17.48
CA MET A 1 -83.79 -14.02 -16.39
C MET A 1 -82.31 -14.10 -16.79
N PHE A 2 -81.57 -13.06 -16.55
CA PHE A 2 -80.11 -12.95 -16.89
C PHE A 2 -79.32 -13.14 -15.61
N LYS A 3 -78.51 -14.20 -15.58
CA LYS A 3 -77.55 -14.48 -14.47
C LYS A 3 -76.24 -13.66 -14.74
N ASN A 4 -75.97 -12.75 -13.90
CA ASN A 4 -74.65 -12.03 -13.86
C ASN A 4 -73.61 -12.99 -13.23
N ILE A 5 -72.63 -13.38 -14.03
CA ILE A 5 -71.41 -14.07 -13.53
C ILE A 5 -70.40 -12.98 -13.21
N LEU A 6 -70.11 -12.79 -11.92
CA LEU A 6 -69.00 -11.95 -11.43
C LEU A 6 -67.72 -12.78 -11.50
N ILE A 7 -66.79 -12.41 -12.39
CA ILE A 7 -65.48 -12.98 -12.44
C ILE A 7 -64.59 -12.16 -11.52
N THR A 8 -64.21 -12.71 -10.36
CA THR A 8 -63.26 -12.11 -9.43
C THR A 8 -61.88 -12.46 -9.92
N ILE A 9 -61.12 -11.49 -10.47
CA ILE A 9 -59.73 -11.63 -10.82
C ILE A 9 -58.92 -11.35 -9.54
N SER A 10 -58.41 -12.44 -8.92
CA SER A 10 -57.41 -12.34 -7.85
C SER A 10 -56.08 -11.96 -8.44
N ALA A 11 -55.65 -10.70 -8.25
CA ALA A 11 -54.29 -10.26 -8.54
C ALA A 11 -53.36 -10.83 -7.47
N ILE A 12 -52.59 -11.83 -7.84
CA ILE A 12 -51.47 -12.33 -7.03
C ILE A 12 -50.32 -11.31 -7.17
N ALA A 13 -50.17 -10.43 -6.17
CA ALA A 13 -49.01 -9.58 -6.06
C ALA A 13 -47.81 -10.46 -5.69
N PHE A 14 -46.93 -10.71 -6.65
CA PHE A 14 -45.57 -11.23 -6.36
C PHE A 14 -44.79 -10.13 -5.61
N VAL A 15 -44.72 -10.26 -4.30
CA VAL A 15 -43.81 -9.49 -3.49
C VAL A 15 -42.42 -10.07 -3.76
N PHE A 16 -41.65 -9.41 -4.64
CA PHE A 16 -40.22 -9.64 -4.73
C PHE A 16 -39.62 -9.12 -3.42
N ASN A 17 -39.38 -10.02 -2.47
CA ASN A 17 -38.49 -9.72 -1.36
C ASN A 17 -37.07 -9.57 -1.96
N SER A 18 -36.69 -8.34 -2.25
CA SER A 18 -35.29 -7.99 -2.45
C SER A 18 -34.58 -8.32 -1.14
N ILE A 19 -33.80 -9.37 -1.11
CA ILE A 19 -32.86 -9.61 -0.02
C ILE A 19 -31.85 -8.46 -0.15
N ALA A 20 -32.01 -7.42 0.68
CA ALA A 20 -31.00 -6.39 0.80
C ALA A 20 -29.79 -7.05 1.46
N PHE A 21 -28.76 -7.31 0.67
CA PHE A 21 -27.45 -7.65 1.22
C PHE A 21 -26.93 -6.40 1.94
N ALA A 22 -26.34 -6.59 3.11
CA ALA A 22 -25.60 -5.51 3.77
C ALA A 22 -24.48 -5.04 2.85
N ASP A 23 -24.25 -3.72 2.80
CA ASP A 23 -23.15 -3.16 2.03
C ASP A 23 -21.81 -3.66 2.58
N ILE A 24 -20.87 -3.94 1.68
CA ILE A 24 -19.51 -4.31 2.02
C ILE A 24 -18.77 -3.07 2.48
N LYS A 25 -18.20 -3.08 3.68
CA LYS A 25 -17.29 -2.05 4.17
C LYS A 25 -15.88 -2.33 3.68
N PHE A 26 -15.37 -1.46 2.82
CA PHE A 26 -14.02 -1.55 2.27
C PHE A 26 -13.13 -0.43 2.81
N TRP A 27 -12.16 -0.75 3.67
CA TRP A 27 -11.14 0.17 4.13
C TRP A 27 -9.98 0.25 3.14
N THR A 28 -9.58 1.47 2.79
CA THR A 28 -8.48 1.71 1.86
C THR A 28 -7.52 2.77 2.36
N THR A 29 -6.22 2.56 2.13
CA THR A 29 -5.18 3.57 2.38
C THR A 29 -4.93 4.47 1.17
N GLU A 30 -5.61 4.23 0.05
CA GLU A 30 -5.50 5.03 -1.17
C GLU A 30 -6.38 6.30 -1.08
N THR A 31 -5.95 7.26 -0.28
CA THR A 31 -6.72 8.47 0.10
C THR A 31 -6.61 9.63 -0.88
N GLN A 32 -5.83 9.50 -1.96
CA GLN A 32 -5.69 10.58 -2.95
C GLN A 32 -6.98 10.76 -3.77
N PRO A 33 -7.44 11.99 -4.05
CA PRO A 33 -8.73 12.22 -4.69
C PRO A 33 -8.95 11.43 -5.99
N ALA A 34 -7.94 11.38 -6.88
CA ALA A 34 -8.03 10.63 -8.14
C ALA A 34 -8.14 9.11 -7.91
N ARG A 35 -7.46 8.58 -6.88
CA ARG A 35 -7.54 7.16 -6.53
C ARG A 35 -8.85 6.83 -5.83
N MET A 36 -9.32 7.70 -4.94
CA MET A 36 -10.65 7.56 -4.32
C MET A 36 -11.75 7.52 -5.37
N ALA A 37 -11.77 8.49 -6.30
CA ALA A 37 -12.75 8.52 -7.38
C ALA A 37 -12.75 7.21 -8.20
N LYS A 38 -11.56 6.61 -8.44
CA LYS A 38 -11.47 5.34 -9.16
C LYS A 38 -11.98 4.15 -8.36
N GLN A 39 -11.75 4.13 -7.06
CA GLN A 39 -12.29 3.08 -6.17
C GLN A 39 -13.81 3.17 -6.06
N GLU A 40 -14.36 4.37 -5.95
CA GLU A 40 -15.80 4.60 -5.96
C GLU A 40 -16.45 4.20 -7.30
N GLU A 41 -15.79 4.46 -8.42
CA GLU A 41 -16.22 3.97 -9.75
C GLU A 41 -16.26 2.43 -9.78
N MET A 42 -15.20 1.79 -9.25
CA MET A 42 -15.15 0.32 -9.17
C MET A 42 -16.22 -0.25 -8.24
N ALA A 43 -16.48 0.39 -7.11
CA ALA A 43 -17.55 0.04 -6.18
C ALA A 43 -18.92 0.09 -6.85
N LYS A 44 -19.24 1.17 -7.57
CA LYS A 44 -20.49 1.29 -8.35
C LYS A 44 -20.60 0.24 -9.45
N ALA A 45 -19.49 -0.07 -10.13
CA ALA A 45 -19.50 -1.13 -11.16
C ALA A 45 -19.74 -2.52 -10.57
N PHE A 46 -19.22 -2.77 -9.36
CA PHE A 46 -19.47 -4.01 -8.62
C PHE A 46 -20.93 -4.10 -8.19
N GLU A 47 -21.48 -3.03 -7.60
CA GLU A 47 -22.89 -2.96 -7.21
C GLU A 47 -23.82 -3.18 -8.40
N ALA A 48 -23.56 -2.51 -9.54
CA ALA A 48 -24.36 -2.68 -10.75
C ALA A 48 -24.37 -4.13 -11.28
N LYS A 49 -23.28 -4.88 -11.02
CA LYS A 49 -23.13 -6.28 -11.47
C LYS A 49 -23.70 -7.30 -10.47
N THR A 50 -23.65 -7.01 -9.18
CA THR A 50 -23.93 -7.99 -8.12
C THR A 50 -25.19 -7.65 -7.32
N GLY A 51 -25.63 -6.40 -7.33
CA GLY A 51 -26.68 -5.88 -6.44
C GLY A 51 -26.19 -5.64 -5.00
N ILE A 52 -24.87 -5.75 -4.75
CA ILE A 52 -24.27 -5.55 -3.42
C ILE A 52 -23.52 -4.22 -3.42
N GLY A 53 -23.91 -3.30 -2.52
CA GLY A 53 -23.24 -2.01 -2.33
C GLY A 53 -21.86 -2.19 -1.72
N VAL A 54 -20.98 -1.19 -1.94
CA VAL A 54 -19.65 -1.13 -1.32
C VAL A 54 -19.42 0.27 -0.78
N GLU A 55 -19.28 0.39 0.52
CA GLU A 55 -18.87 1.61 1.19
C GLU A 55 -17.34 1.70 1.20
N VAL A 56 -16.77 2.64 0.44
CA VAL A 56 -15.32 2.87 0.38
C VAL A 56 -14.92 3.86 1.47
N ILE A 57 -14.19 3.38 2.48
CA ILE A 57 -13.82 4.14 3.67
C ILE A 57 -12.32 4.45 3.64
N PRO A 58 -11.91 5.71 3.42
CA PRO A 58 -10.51 6.09 3.42
C PRO A 58 -9.92 6.09 4.85
N ILE A 59 -8.77 5.46 5.01
CA ILE A 59 -8.01 5.44 6.26
C ILE A 59 -6.59 5.94 5.95
N ASP A 60 -6.08 6.90 6.71
CA ASP A 60 -4.67 7.28 6.54
C ASP A 60 -3.78 6.09 6.92
N GLU A 61 -2.77 5.82 6.09
CA GLU A 61 -1.89 4.64 6.24
C GLU A 61 -1.26 4.55 7.63
N LYS A 62 -0.89 5.69 8.22
CA LYS A 62 -0.33 5.76 9.58
C LYS A 62 -1.30 5.30 10.68
N ASP A 63 -2.62 5.46 10.45
CA ASP A 63 -3.66 5.15 11.43
C ASP A 63 -4.22 3.72 11.24
N LEU A 64 -3.96 3.08 10.09
CA LEU A 64 -4.57 1.81 9.73
C LEU A 64 -4.34 0.72 10.77
N GLY A 65 -3.09 0.56 11.25
CA GLY A 65 -2.75 -0.47 12.22
C GLY A 65 -3.51 -0.31 13.56
N THR A 66 -3.56 0.91 14.06
CA THR A 66 -4.28 1.23 15.31
C THR A 66 -5.79 1.03 15.15
N ARG A 67 -6.36 1.51 14.04
CA ARG A 67 -7.79 1.34 13.76
C ARG A 67 -8.20 -0.12 13.60
N ALA A 68 -7.42 -0.90 12.85
CA ALA A 68 -7.71 -2.33 12.67
C ALA A 68 -7.64 -3.10 13.99
N THR A 69 -6.66 -2.78 14.85
CA THR A 69 -6.55 -3.40 16.17
C THR A 69 -7.75 -3.04 17.07
N ALA A 70 -8.15 -1.77 17.08
CA ALA A 70 -9.31 -1.32 17.84
C ALA A 70 -10.62 -1.95 17.33
N ALA A 71 -10.82 -1.98 16.01
CA ALA A 71 -11.99 -2.61 15.39
C ALA A 71 -12.04 -4.13 15.67
N ALA A 72 -10.91 -4.83 15.62
CA ALA A 72 -10.83 -6.23 15.98
C ALA A 72 -11.25 -6.48 17.43
N ALA A 73 -10.78 -5.64 18.36
CA ALA A 73 -11.15 -5.73 19.77
C ALA A 73 -12.65 -5.44 20.02
N ALA A 74 -13.24 -4.58 19.20
CA ALA A 74 -14.67 -4.23 19.27
C ALA A 74 -15.56 -5.22 18.49
N GLY A 75 -15.02 -6.14 17.71
CA GLY A 75 -15.78 -7.01 16.81
C GLY A 75 -16.45 -6.29 15.65
N ASP A 76 -15.89 -5.13 15.22
CA ASP A 76 -16.40 -4.25 14.16
C ASP A 76 -15.35 -4.05 13.04
N LEU A 77 -14.69 -5.15 12.65
CA LEU A 77 -13.80 -5.13 11.49
C LEU A 77 -14.59 -4.87 10.20
N PRO A 78 -14.01 -4.17 9.21
CA PRO A 78 -14.61 -4.10 7.89
C PRO A 78 -14.53 -5.47 7.18
N ASP A 79 -15.32 -5.64 6.12
CA ASP A 79 -15.32 -6.87 5.34
C ASP A 79 -14.04 -7.02 4.51
N VAL A 80 -13.50 -5.90 4.02
CA VAL A 80 -12.28 -5.87 3.21
C VAL A 80 -11.35 -4.75 3.66
N ILE A 81 -10.06 -5.06 3.79
CA ILE A 81 -9.01 -4.09 4.11
C ILE A 81 -7.94 -4.11 3.01
N TYR A 82 -7.74 -2.97 2.32
CA TYR A 82 -6.56 -2.77 1.49
C TYR A 82 -5.41 -2.34 2.39
N HIS A 83 -4.34 -3.15 2.42
CA HIS A 83 -3.25 -2.95 3.38
C HIS A 83 -1.88 -3.31 2.78
N THR A 84 -0.83 -2.81 3.41
CA THR A 84 0.55 -3.09 3.03
C THR A 84 1.03 -4.44 3.58
N LEU A 85 2.08 -4.98 2.96
CA LEU A 85 2.63 -6.31 3.25
C LEU A 85 3.02 -6.53 4.72
N GLN A 86 3.43 -5.48 5.43
CA GLN A 86 3.84 -5.55 6.84
C GLN A 86 2.75 -6.07 7.78
N TYR A 87 1.47 -5.91 7.40
CA TYR A 87 0.34 -6.37 8.22
C TYR A 87 -0.04 -7.83 7.98
N VAL A 88 0.40 -8.44 6.87
CA VAL A 88 -0.05 -9.79 6.49
C VAL A 88 0.19 -10.82 7.60
N LEU A 89 1.43 -10.95 8.06
CA LEU A 89 1.74 -11.96 9.08
C LEU A 89 1.18 -11.62 10.46
N PRO A 90 1.37 -10.40 11.02
CA PRO A 90 0.82 -10.05 12.31
C PRO A 90 -0.71 -10.16 12.38
N TRP A 91 -1.41 -9.72 11.34
CA TRP A 91 -2.87 -9.76 11.31
C TRP A 91 -3.42 -11.16 11.06
N ALA A 92 -2.73 -11.99 10.30
CA ALA A 92 -3.07 -13.41 10.17
C ALA A 92 -2.85 -14.17 11.49
N GLU A 93 -1.85 -13.77 12.30
CA GLU A 93 -1.60 -14.33 13.64
C GLU A 93 -2.65 -13.87 14.67
N ALA A 94 -3.06 -12.60 14.57
CA ALA A 94 -4.07 -12.00 15.45
C ALA A 94 -5.52 -12.38 15.06
N GLY A 95 -5.75 -13.11 13.96
CA GLY A 95 -7.08 -13.46 13.49
C GLY A 95 -7.87 -12.29 12.88
N ILE A 96 -7.20 -11.20 12.50
CA ILE A 96 -7.81 -10.05 11.80
C ILE A 96 -8.07 -10.40 10.34
N LEU A 97 -7.22 -11.23 9.72
CA LEU A 97 -7.40 -11.72 8.35
C LEU A 97 -8.03 -13.11 8.34
N ASP A 98 -9.07 -13.30 7.56
CA ASP A 98 -9.58 -14.63 7.21
C ASP A 98 -8.63 -15.27 6.20
N VAL A 99 -7.69 -16.07 6.72
CA VAL A 99 -6.66 -16.75 5.90
C VAL A 99 -7.28 -17.78 4.96
N ASP A 100 -8.37 -18.42 5.35
CA ASP A 100 -9.02 -19.44 4.53
C ASP A 100 -9.75 -18.79 3.35
N ALA A 101 -10.53 -17.76 3.59
CA ALA A 101 -11.20 -17.00 2.53
C ALA A 101 -10.20 -16.40 1.54
N ASN A 102 -9.12 -15.76 2.02
CA ASN A 102 -8.08 -15.21 1.16
C ASN A 102 -7.40 -16.29 0.29
N ASN A 103 -7.09 -17.46 0.88
CA ASN A 103 -6.50 -18.58 0.16
C ASN A 103 -7.43 -19.12 -0.92
N ASP A 104 -8.72 -19.23 -0.62
CA ASP A 104 -9.73 -19.73 -1.56
C ASP A 104 -9.96 -18.74 -2.71
N ILE A 105 -9.95 -17.43 -2.45
CA ILE A 105 -9.99 -16.40 -3.49
C ILE A 105 -8.80 -16.56 -4.45
N VAL A 106 -7.57 -16.67 -3.91
CA VAL A 106 -6.37 -16.85 -4.75
C VAL A 106 -6.41 -18.12 -5.56
N ASN A 107 -6.93 -19.22 -4.99
CA ASN A 107 -7.09 -20.48 -5.70
C ASN A 107 -8.15 -20.39 -6.81
N SER A 108 -9.28 -19.71 -6.56
CA SER A 108 -10.35 -19.51 -7.54
C SER A 108 -9.93 -18.64 -8.72
N LEU A 109 -9.14 -17.59 -8.47
CA LEU A 109 -8.57 -16.71 -9.49
C LEU A 109 -7.40 -17.38 -10.25
N GLY A 110 -6.84 -18.43 -9.68
CA GLY A 110 -5.69 -19.15 -10.22
C GLY A 110 -4.35 -18.46 -9.88
N LYS A 111 -3.43 -19.23 -9.31
CA LYS A 111 -2.11 -18.72 -8.85
C LYS A 111 -1.27 -18.06 -9.95
N LYS A 112 -1.50 -18.39 -11.21
CA LYS A 112 -0.82 -17.79 -12.37
C LYS A 112 -1.20 -16.32 -12.60
N THR A 113 -2.33 -15.87 -12.05
CA THR A 113 -2.77 -14.48 -12.09
C THR A 113 -1.85 -13.54 -11.30
N PHE A 114 -1.11 -14.08 -10.34
CA PHE A 114 -0.30 -13.34 -9.39
C PHE A 114 1.20 -13.52 -9.62
N ALA A 115 1.99 -12.49 -9.33
CA ALA A 115 3.44 -12.61 -9.31
C ALA A 115 3.88 -13.64 -8.24
N PRO A 116 4.77 -14.61 -8.57
CA PRO A 116 5.18 -15.65 -7.61
C PRO A 116 5.81 -15.08 -6.31
N GLY A 117 6.52 -13.95 -6.42
CA GLY A 117 7.10 -13.24 -5.28
C GLY A 117 6.03 -12.70 -4.33
N ALA A 118 4.96 -12.11 -4.86
CA ALA A 118 3.84 -11.60 -4.07
C ALA A 118 3.14 -12.73 -3.30
N LEU A 119 2.85 -13.85 -3.97
CA LEU A 119 2.28 -15.03 -3.31
C LEU A 119 3.19 -15.59 -2.21
N LYS A 120 4.52 -15.58 -2.44
CA LYS A 120 5.49 -16.03 -1.43
C LYS A 120 5.46 -15.15 -0.18
N MET A 121 5.38 -13.82 -0.35
CA MET A 121 5.33 -12.86 0.74
C MET A 121 4.00 -12.90 1.51
N ALA A 122 2.89 -13.23 0.84
CA ALA A 122 1.57 -13.34 1.46
C ALA A 122 1.31 -14.69 2.16
N LYS A 123 2.30 -15.60 2.24
CA LYS A 123 2.11 -16.93 2.84
C LYS A 123 2.17 -16.93 4.36
N LYS A 124 1.22 -17.66 4.97
CA LYS A 124 1.20 -18.03 6.39
C LYS A 124 0.80 -19.50 6.51
N GLY A 125 1.65 -20.34 7.14
CA GLY A 125 1.31 -21.75 7.40
C GLY A 125 0.92 -22.57 6.15
N GLY A 126 1.51 -22.27 4.98
CA GLY A 126 1.19 -22.97 3.72
C GLY A 126 0.00 -22.37 2.94
N LYS A 127 -0.85 -21.54 3.55
CA LYS A 127 -1.97 -20.83 2.92
C LYS A 127 -1.59 -19.40 2.53
N ILE A 128 -2.35 -18.77 1.65
CA ILE A 128 -2.20 -17.37 1.28
C ILE A 128 -3.10 -16.52 2.21
N ALA A 129 -2.48 -15.69 3.03
CA ALA A 129 -3.15 -14.92 4.06
C ALA A 129 -3.72 -13.58 3.59
N ALA A 130 -3.32 -13.11 2.42
CA ALA A 130 -3.84 -11.90 1.80
C ALA A 130 -3.82 -12.05 0.28
N VAL A 131 -4.81 -11.48 -0.41
CA VAL A 131 -4.87 -11.48 -1.88
C VAL A 131 -3.97 -10.37 -2.41
N PRO A 132 -2.88 -10.69 -3.16
CA PRO A 132 -2.04 -9.66 -3.74
C PRO A 132 -2.80 -8.89 -4.84
N VAL A 133 -2.86 -7.57 -4.73
CA VAL A 133 -3.56 -6.71 -5.71
C VAL A 133 -2.56 -5.92 -6.55
N ASP A 134 -1.54 -5.37 -5.91
CA ASP A 134 -0.48 -4.59 -6.55
C ASP A 134 0.87 -4.83 -5.86
N GLY A 135 1.88 -4.05 -6.23
CA GLY A 135 3.20 -4.11 -5.62
C GLY A 135 3.89 -2.76 -5.67
N TRP A 136 4.61 -2.46 -4.60
CA TRP A 136 5.40 -1.25 -4.45
C TRP A 136 6.88 -1.59 -4.58
N THR A 137 7.61 -0.72 -5.25
CA THR A 137 9.07 -0.79 -5.31
C THR A 137 9.66 0.56 -4.95
N GLN A 138 10.78 0.52 -4.24
CA GLN A 138 11.54 1.73 -3.97
C GLN A 138 12.57 1.94 -5.09
N MET A 139 12.68 3.16 -5.57
CA MET A 139 13.63 3.53 -6.60
C MET A 139 14.07 4.98 -6.42
N VAL A 140 15.24 5.32 -6.95
CA VAL A 140 15.68 6.70 -7.06
C VAL A 140 15.04 7.31 -8.30
N VAL A 141 14.24 8.36 -8.09
CA VAL A 141 13.67 9.19 -9.17
C VAL A 141 14.52 10.45 -9.29
N TYR A 142 14.82 10.89 -10.50
CA TYR A 142 15.68 12.05 -10.71
C TYR A 142 15.19 12.96 -11.85
N ARG A 143 15.52 14.22 -11.81
CA ARG A 143 15.24 15.24 -12.82
C ARG A 143 16.24 15.13 -13.98
N LYS A 144 15.83 14.49 -15.06
CA LYS A 144 16.68 14.31 -16.25
C LYS A 144 17.17 15.62 -16.84
N ASP A 145 16.34 16.65 -16.82
CA ASP A 145 16.64 17.99 -17.29
C ASP A 145 17.79 18.63 -16.49
N LEU A 146 17.74 18.59 -15.16
CA LEU A 146 18.77 19.12 -14.27
C LEU A 146 20.08 18.33 -14.41
N PHE A 147 20.00 16.99 -14.47
CA PHE A 147 21.19 16.16 -14.69
C PHE A 147 21.87 16.45 -16.01
N LYS A 148 21.09 16.60 -17.10
CA LYS A 148 21.62 16.97 -18.42
C LYS A 148 22.27 18.34 -18.40
N ALA A 149 21.64 19.34 -17.78
CA ALA A 149 22.18 20.70 -17.70
C ALA A 149 23.49 20.75 -16.90
N ALA A 150 23.63 19.92 -15.87
CA ALA A 150 24.85 19.83 -15.04
C ALA A 150 25.90 18.83 -15.57
N GLY A 151 25.66 18.16 -16.71
CA GLY A 151 26.58 17.16 -17.26
C GLY A 151 26.75 15.92 -16.39
N LEU A 152 25.70 15.54 -15.63
CA LEU A 152 25.73 14.42 -14.69
C LEU A 152 25.25 13.12 -15.34
N GLU A 153 25.91 12.03 -14.97
CA GLU A 153 25.45 10.67 -15.29
C GLU A 153 24.26 10.26 -14.43
N PRO A 154 23.38 9.36 -14.92
CA PRO A 154 22.26 8.83 -14.15
C PRO A 154 22.69 8.32 -12.77
N PRO A 155 21.85 8.48 -11.73
CA PRO A 155 22.19 8.15 -10.33
C PRO A 155 22.08 6.65 -10.05
N THR A 156 22.77 5.82 -10.84
CA THR A 156 22.77 4.34 -10.76
C THR A 156 23.76 3.79 -9.73
N THR A 157 24.62 4.66 -9.18
CA THR A 157 25.59 4.32 -8.12
C THR A 157 25.54 5.36 -7.00
N TYR A 158 25.96 4.98 -5.80
CA TYR A 158 26.07 5.96 -4.69
C TYR A 158 27.00 7.12 -5.03
N ALA A 159 28.12 6.85 -5.72
CA ALA A 159 29.02 7.90 -6.16
C ALA A 159 28.35 8.91 -7.10
N ASN A 160 27.50 8.45 -8.01
CA ASN A 160 26.76 9.34 -8.90
C ASN A 160 25.66 10.12 -8.14
N ILE A 161 25.02 9.51 -7.16
CA ILE A 161 24.07 10.22 -6.27
C ILE A 161 24.82 11.31 -5.48
N GLU A 162 25.97 11.00 -4.88
CA GLU A 162 26.77 11.98 -4.14
C GLU A 162 27.22 13.15 -5.03
N LYS A 163 27.72 12.87 -6.23
CA LYS A 163 28.08 13.90 -7.23
C LYS A 163 26.88 14.79 -7.61
N ALA A 164 25.70 14.18 -7.77
CA ALA A 164 24.51 14.95 -8.08
C ALA A 164 24.08 15.84 -6.92
N ILE A 165 24.16 15.36 -5.68
CA ILE A 165 23.91 16.15 -4.48
C ILE A 165 24.85 17.36 -4.45
N ASP A 166 26.15 17.15 -4.64
CA ASP A 166 27.16 18.20 -4.56
C ASP A 166 26.98 19.25 -5.69
N ALA A 167 26.58 18.81 -6.89
CA ALA A 167 26.44 19.68 -8.04
C ALA A 167 25.10 20.44 -8.10
N LEU A 168 24.02 19.87 -7.54
CA LEU A 168 22.67 20.41 -7.66
C LEU A 168 22.16 21.07 -6.37
N SER A 169 22.82 20.88 -5.22
CA SER A 169 22.46 21.61 -3.99
C SER A 169 22.86 23.08 -4.10
N SER A 170 21.95 23.98 -3.74
CA SER A 170 22.15 25.41 -3.70
C SER A 170 21.37 26.04 -2.54
N ASN A 171 21.36 27.37 -2.42
CA ASN A 171 20.50 28.04 -1.44
C ASN A 171 19.00 27.86 -1.71
N ASP A 172 18.66 27.63 -2.97
CA ASP A 172 17.27 27.57 -3.44
C ASP A 172 16.82 26.15 -3.80
N MET A 173 17.73 25.15 -3.77
CA MET A 173 17.44 23.78 -4.16
C MET A 173 18.17 22.75 -3.31
N PHE A 174 17.44 21.77 -2.82
CA PHE A 174 17.99 20.60 -2.13
C PHE A 174 18.40 19.52 -3.13
N GLY A 175 19.61 18.98 -2.98
CA GLY A 175 20.15 17.98 -3.90
C GLY A 175 19.51 16.59 -3.77
N PHE A 176 18.74 16.34 -2.71
CA PHE A 176 18.04 15.08 -2.47
C PHE A 176 16.82 15.28 -1.57
N VAL A 177 15.89 14.32 -1.62
CA VAL A 177 14.79 14.23 -0.66
C VAL A 177 14.74 12.82 -0.11
N ALA A 178 15.27 12.63 1.10
CA ALA A 178 15.24 11.36 1.82
C ALA A 178 14.05 11.30 2.80
N ALA A 179 13.57 10.09 3.07
CA ALA A 179 12.61 9.88 4.16
C ALA A 179 13.30 10.12 5.50
N THR A 180 12.78 11.03 6.34
CA THR A 180 13.33 11.38 7.64
C THR A 180 12.34 11.26 8.79
N LYS A 181 11.06 11.01 8.51
CA LYS A 181 10.02 10.79 9.52
C LYS A 181 10.15 9.39 10.12
N THR A 182 10.44 9.33 11.43
CA THR A 182 10.85 8.09 12.12
C THR A 182 9.70 7.18 12.55
N ASP A 183 8.50 7.72 12.68
CA ASP A 183 7.28 6.99 13.08
C ASP A 183 6.45 6.48 11.89
N GLU A 184 7.04 6.46 10.71
CA GLU A 184 6.42 6.10 9.44
C GLU A 184 7.12 4.94 8.75
N ASN A 185 6.33 4.11 8.07
CA ASN A 185 6.83 2.95 7.32
C ASN A 185 7.73 3.34 6.14
N PHE A 186 7.51 4.51 5.55
CA PHE A 186 8.29 4.95 4.39
C PHE A 186 9.77 5.07 4.69
N MET A 187 10.13 5.62 5.87
CA MET A 187 11.53 5.66 6.27
C MET A 187 12.11 4.24 6.41
N SER A 188 11.40 3.31 7.04
CA SER A 188 11.83 1.92 7.18
C SER A 188 12.06 1.26 5.83
N GLN A 189 11.15 1.46 4.88
CA GLN A 189 11.24 0.92 3.52
C GLN A 189 12.46 1.46 2.78
N VAL A 190 12.69 2.77 2.81
CA VAL A 190 13.86 3.40 2.16
C VAL A 190 15.16 2.97 2.82
N LEU A 191 15.20 2.94 4.15
CA LEU A 191 16.34 2.48 4.92
C LEU A 191 16.70 1.03 4.59
N GLU A 192 15.72 0.13 4.50
CA GLU A 192 15.92 -1.27 4.16
C GLU A 192 16.57 -1.44 2.79
N HIS A 193 16.12 -0.72 1.77
CA HIS A 193 16.70 -0.78 0.43
C HIS A 193 18.17 -0.32 0.42
N VAL A 194 18.48 0.79 1.05
CA VAL A 194 19.86 1.29 1.15
C VAL A 194 20.72 0.32 1.95
N MET A 195 20.16 -0.27 3.01
CA MET A 195 20.82 -1.26 3.86
C MET A 195 21.17 -2.53 3.08
N LEU A 196 20.19 -3.12 2.41
CA LEU A 196 20.37 -4.34 1.59
C LEU A 196 21.35 -4.12 0.44
N ALA A 197 21.28 -2.96 -0.23
CA ALA A 197 22.22 -2.59 -1.30
C ALA A 197 23.68 -2.45 -0.79
N ASN A 198 23.88 -2.15 0.51
CA ASN A 198 25.20 -2.18 1.16
C ASN A 198 25.57 -3.56 1.73
N GLY A 199 24.80 -4.61 1.47
CA GLY A 199 25.03 -5.94 1.98
C GLY A 199 24.69 -6.13 3.46
N VAL A 200 23.93 -5.20 4.05
CA VAL A 200 23.45 -5.31 5.44
C VAL A 200 22.08 -5.99 5.45
N ASN A 201 21.98 -7.09 6.19
CA ASN A 201 20.72 -7.82 6.40
C ASN A 201 20.57 -8.13 7.89
N ILE A 202 19.67 -7.41 8.56
CA ILE A 202 19.47 -7.47 10.02
C ILE A 202 18.84 -8.80 10.47
N VAL A 203 18.08 -9.47 9.59
CA VAL A 203 17.43 -10.75 9.91
C VAL A 203 18.34 -11.97 9.70
N LYS A 204 19.50 -11.76 9.09
CA LYS A 204 20.48 -12.84 8.88
C LYS A 204 21.13 -13.26 10.21
N LYS A 205 21.29 -14.57 10.42
CA LYS A 205 21.97 -15.10 11.62
C LYS A 205 23.34 -14.43 11.82
N GLY A 206 23.55 -13.87 13.00
CA GLY A 206 24.75 -13.08 13.34
C GLY A 206 24.56 -11.57 13.13
N GLY A 207 23.46 -11.17 12.52
CA GLY A 207 23.01 -9.77 12.45
C GLY A 207 24.10 -8.78 12.05
N THR A 208 24.02 -7.59 12.62
CA THR A 208 24.93 -6.48 12.31
C THR A 208 26.37 -6.67 12.79
N LYS A 209 26.66 -7.56 13.76
CA LYS A 209 28.01 -7.81 14.25
C LYS A 209 28.97 -8.27 13.15
N LYS A 210 28.50 -9.12 12.21
CA LYS A 210 29.30 -9.61 11.08
C LYS A 210 29.34 -8.63 9.89
N GLN A 211 28.58 -7.56 9.97
CA GLN A 211 28.37 -6.61 8.86
C GLN A 211 28.81 -5.19 9.21
N GLY A 212 29.64 -5.04 10.25
CA GLY A 212 29.97 -3.75 10.85
C GLY A 212 30.47 -2.67 9.86
N ARG A 213 31.33 -3.04 8.90
CA ARG A 213 31.77 -2.09 7.85
C ARG A 213 30.63 -1.69 6.93
N ALA A 214 29.85 -2.66 6.45
CA ALA A 214 28.70 -2.42 5.58
C ALA A 214 27.65 -1.56 6.30
N LEU A 215 27.36 -1.84 7.57
CA LEU A 215 26.47 -1.03 8.41
C LEU A 215 26.98 0.40 8.56
N LYS A 216 28.28 0.61 8.81
CA LYS A 216 28.87 1.93 8.90
C LYS A 216 28.71 2.70 7.59
N ASN A 217 29.04 2.08 6.45
CA ASN A 217 28.92 2.70 5.13
C ASN A 217 27.46 3.09 4.83
N TYR A 218 26.52 2.19 5.12
CA TYR A 218 25.10 2.43 4.99
C TYR A 218 24.64 3.66 5.80
N LEU A 219 24.98 3.72 7.09
CA LEU A 219 24.59 4.83 7.97
C LEU A 219 25.22 6.15 7.53
N GLN A 220 26.48 6.12 7.08
CA GLN A 220 27.15 7.31 6.56
C GLN A 220 26.51 7.82 5.28
N PHE A 221 26.17 6.93 4.35
CA PHE A 221 25.50 7.30 3.11
C PHE A 221 24.11 7.88 3.38
N TYR A 222 23.29 7.19 4.21
CA TYR A 222 21.96 7.72 4.55
C TYR A 222 22.01 9.08 5.25
N LYS A 223 22.99 9.28 6.12
CA LYS A 223 23.24 10.58 6.75
C LYS A 223 23.54 11.69 5.73
N LYS A 224 24.26 11.37 4.64
CA LYS A 224 24.50 12.33 3.54
C LYS A 224 23.18 12.66 2.82
N LEU A 225 22.37 11.65 2.50
CA LEU A 225 21.07 11.86 1.88
C LEU A 225 20.17 12.76 2.74
N ALA A 226 20.08 12.48 4.03
CA ALA A 226 19.27 13.25 4.96
C ALA A 226 19.77 14.71 5.09
N LYS A 227 21.08 14.94 5.09
CA LYS A 227 21.67 16.29 5.13
C LYS A 227 21.44 17.09 3.85
N ALA A 228 21.32 16.43 2.70
CA ALA A 228 21.04 17.04 1.42
C ALA A 228 19.54 17.26 1.17
N SER A 229 18.71 16.89 2.14
CA SER A 229 17.25 17.01 2.10
C SER A 229 16.77 18.23 2.87
N PRO A 230 15.58 18.78 2.56
CA PRO A 230 14.95 19.82 3.37
C PRO A 230 14.89 19.44 4.85
N PRO A 231 14.98 20.41 5.77
CA PRO A 231 14.81 20.14 7.20
C PRO A 231 13.39 19.70 7.54
N GLY A 232 13.25 18.92 8.61
CA GLY A 232 11.97 18.45 9.13
C GLY A 232 11.71 16.97 8.88
N GLU A 233 10.49 16.58 9.15
CA GLU A 233 10.01 15.20 9.00
C GLU A 233 9.42 14.99 7.61
N LEU A 234 10.12 14.23 6.79
CA LEU A 234 9.73 13.94 5.41
C LEU A 234 9.25 12.50 5.29
N TYR A 235 8.02 12.32 4.80
CA TYR A 235 7.51 11.03 4.38
C TYR A 235 7.07 11.08 2.90
N TRP A 236 6.53 10.02 2.34
CA TRP A 236 6.35 9.89 0.89
C TRP A 236 5.51 10.99 0.24
N LYS A 237 4.48 11.52 0.92
CA LYS A 237 3.64 12.61 0.35
C LYS A 237 4.46 13.89 0.20
N GLN A 238 5.14 14.35 1.27
CA GLN A 238 5.99 15.52 1.23
C GLN A 238 7.16 15.33 0.27
N SER A 239 7.82 14.18 0.28
CA SER A 239 8.94 13.90 -0.63
C SER A 239 8.53 14.01 -2.09
N ARG A 240 7.34 13.50 -2.43
CA ARG A 240 6.77 13.62 -3.77
C ARG A 240 6.45 15.06 -4.14
N GLU A 241 5.80 15.80 -3.25
CA GLU A 241 5.43 17.20 -3.47
C GLU A 241 6.66 18.07 -3.67
N LEU A 242 7.69 17.91 -2.84
CA LEU A 242 8.97 18.59 -3.00
C LEU A 242 9.64 18.27 -4.34
N TYR A 243 9.64 16.99 -4.75
CA TYR A 243 10.18 16.60 -6.05
C TYR A 243 9.45 17.26 -7.24
N PHE A 244 8.13 17.42 -7.16
CA PHE A 244 7.35 18.07 -8.24
C PHE A 244 7.42 19.59 -8.20
N ALA A 245 7.69 20.17 -7.04
CA ALA A 245 7.88 21.61 -6.91
C ALA A 245 9.20 22.11 -7.55
N GLY A 246 10.21 21.26 -7.69
CA GLY A 246 11.49 21.57 -8.34
C GLY A 246 12.65 21.58 -7.38
#